data_72ea6e216ab29712620dad77a3bcbf3f
#
_entry.id   72ea6e216ab29712620dad77a3bcbf3f
#
_cell.length_a   1.000
_cell.length_b   1.000
_cell.length_c   1.000
_cell.angle_alpha   90.00
_cell.angle_beta   90.00
_cell.angle_gamma   90.00
#
_symmetry.space_group_name_H-M   'P 1'
#
loop_
_entity.id
_entity.type
_entity.pdbx_description
1 polymer ?
#
loop_
_entity_poly.entity_id
_entity_poly.type
_entity_poly.pdbx_seq_one_letter_code
_entity_poly.pdbx_strand_id
1 'polypeptide(L)'
;KPFFLIEPLSSREFRASRINFQDYTAVVFSSRHAIDAYFKLAEELRFKVPETMKYFCTTELVAMYLQKHIVYRKRKIFFGDGRPESIVSLVGPKHKGEKFLITASEGANTDAITGAFDKAGLDYKVGVIVKSVPQDLSFIDFSTYDIAVLYNRFDVKSLFESYPEFKQGKLKIVA
;
A
#
# COMPACT_ATOMS: atom_id res chain seq x y z
N LYS A 1 -6.62 -7.64 19.66
CA LYS A 1 -5.62 -8.27 18.80
C LYS A 1 -5.98 -8.04 17.33
N PRO A 2 -5.04 -7.73 16.44
CA PRO A 2 -5.34 -7.58 15.03
C PRO A 2 -5.71 -8.93 14.40
N PHE A 3 -6.68 -8.93 13.51
CA PHE A 3 -7.12 -10.13 12.77
C PHE A 3 -6.20 -10.44 11.59
N PHE A 4 -5.45 -9.46 11.11
CA PHE A 4 -4.44 -9.64 10.08
C PHE A 4 -3.25 -8.69 10.32
N LEU A 5 -2.14 -9.00 9.70
CA LEU A 5 -0.97 -8.12 9.64
C LEU A 5 -0.75 -7.67 8.19
N ILE A 6 -0.23 -6.46 8.06
CA ILE A 6 0.20 -5.94 6.77
C ILE A 6 1.71 -6.14 6.68
N GLU A 7 2.14 -6.89 5.68
CA GLU A 7 3.53 -7.26 5.47
C GLU A 7 4.02 -6.90 4.07
N PRO A 8 5.30 -6.55 3.92
CA PRO A 8 5.90 -6.44 2.59
C PRO A 8 5.88 -7.80 1.88
N LEU A 9 5.75 -7.80 0.57
CA LEU A 9 6.09 -8.98 -0.21
C LEU A 9 7.57 -9.31 -0.02
N SER A 10 7.91 -10.59 -0.06
CA SER A 10 9.32 -11.00 -0.19
C SER A 10 9.85 -10.64 -1.59
N SER A 11 11.16 -10.53 -1.72
CA SER A 11 11.78 -10.31 -3.04
C SER A 11 11.45 -11.43 -4.04
N ARG A 12 11.28 -12.65 -3.57
CA ARG A 12 10.86 -13.79 -4.39
C ARG A 12 9.44 -13.61 -4.94
N GLU A 13 8.48 -13.24 -4.08
CA GLU A 13 7.09 -12.98 -4.48
C GLU A 13 7.02 -11.81 -5.46
N PHE A 14 7.76 -10.73 -5.18
CA PHE A 14 7.77 -9.53 -6.01
C PHE A 14 8.35 -9.79 -7.41
N ARG A 15 9.36 -10.66 -7.55
CA ARG A 15 9.96 -11.01 -8.85
C ARG A 15 8.96 -11.63 -9.82
N ALA A 16 7.90 -12.27 -9.33
CA ALA A 16 6.83 -12.81 -10.17
C ALA A 16 6.08 -11.72 -10.96
N SER A 17 6.07 -10.47 -10.46
CA SER A 17 5.47 -9.32 -11.16
C SER A 17 6.25 -8.85 -12.38
N ARG A 18 7.52 -9.26 -12.52
CA ARG A 18 8.46 -8.81 -13.56
C ARG A 18 8.66 -7.29 -13.58
N ILE A 19 8.42 -6.61 -12.46
CA ILE A 19 8.66 -5.19 -12.28
C ILE A 19 10.10 -4.99 -11.84
N ASN A 20 10.82 -4.09 -12.53
CA ASN A 20 12.17 -3.69 -12.17
C ASN A 20 12.14 -2.23 -11.67
N PHE A 21 12.54 -2.01 -10.43
CA PHE A 21 12.56 -0.67 -9.84
C PHE A 21 13.43 0.33 -10.61
N GLN A 22 14.44 -0.15 -11.31
CA GLN A 22 15.33 0.69 -12.14
C GLN A 22 14.63 1.38 -13.30
N ASP A 23 13.48 0.86 -13.74
CA ASP A 23 12.75 1.40 -14.89
C ASP A 23 11.91 2.64 -14.54
N TYR A 24 11.80 2.99 -13.25
CA TYR A 24 10.93 4.05 -12.78
C TYR A 24 11.71 5.23 -12.21
N THR A 25 11.18 6.43 -12.44
CA THR A 25 11.76 7.71 -12.01
C THR A 25 10.93 8.39 -10.92
N ALA A 26 9.70 7.90 -10.72
CA ALA A 26 8.79 8.37 -9.69
C ALA A 26 8.03 7.22 -9.05
N VAL A 27 7.74 7.32 -7.77
CA VAL A 27 6.96 6.34 -7.01
C VAL A 27 5.77 7.00 -6.36
N VAL A 28 4.60 6.37 -6.46
CA VAL A 28 3.36 6.82 -5.81
C VAL A 28 3.09 5.97 -4.58
N PHE A 29 2.94 6.62 -3.43
CA PHE A 29 2.66 5.98 -2.16
C PHE A 29 1.29 6.39 -1.59
N SER A 30 0.51 5.41 -1.15
CA SER A 30 -0.78 5.62 -0.49
C SER A 30 -0.79 5.26 1.00
N SER A 31 0.29 4.66 1.51
CA SER A 31 0.37 4.24 2.91
C SER A 31 1.82 4.17 3.41
N ARG A 32 1.96 4.20 4.73
CA ARG A 32 3.26 4.00 5.39
C ARG A 32 3.80 2.59 5.16
N HIS A 33 2.91 1.60 5.12
CA HIS A 33 3.30 0.21 4.83
C HIS A 33 3.90 0.06 3.43
N ALA A 34 3.35 0.76 2.45
CA ALA A 34 3.91 0.78 1.09
C ALA A 34 5.30 1.42 1.05
N ILE A 35 5.53 2.48 1.82
CA ILE A 35 6.85 3.10 1.95
C ILE A 35 7.87 2.11 2.55
N ASP A 36 7.55 1.52 3.70
CA ASP A 36 8.45 0.54 4.34
C ASP A 36 8.71 -0.66 3.42
N ALA A 37 7.69 -1.16 2.73
CA ALA A 37 7.80 -2.27 1.79
C ALA A 37 8.70 -1.93 0.59
N TYR A 38 8.54 -0.74 0.01
CA TYR A 38 9.35 -0.31 -1.12
C TYR A 38 10.84 -0.27 -0.77
N PHE A 39 11.21 0.37 0.33
CA PHE A 39 12.61 0.47 0.73
C PHE A 39 13.20 -0.86 1.17
N LYS A 40 12.42 -1.71 1.84
CA LYS A 40 12.83 -3.08 2.17
C LYS A 40 13.09 -3.90 0.92
N LEU A 41 12.18 -3.89 -0.05
CA LEU A 41 12.35 -4.59 -1.33
C LEU A 41 13.53 -4.04 -2.13
N ALA A 42 13.74 -2.72 -2.14
CA ALA A 42 14.89 -2.11 -2.78
C ALA A 42 16.22 -2.65 -2.21
N GLU A 43 16.31 -2.77 -0.88
CA GLU A 43 17.46 -3.34 -0.20
C GLU A 43 17.66 -4.81 -0.56
N GLU A 44 16.62 -5.64 -0.47
CA GLU A 44 16.66 -7.06 -0.82
C GLU A 44 17.02 -7.31 -2.28
N LEU A 45 16.57 -6.45 -3.19
CA LEU A 45 16.86 -6.49 -4.62
C LEU A 45 18.21 -5.83 -4.97
N ARG A 46 18.92 -5.32 -3.97
CA ARG A 46 20.19 -4.58 -4.14
C ARG A 46 20.05 -3.38 -5.08
N PHE A 47 18.90 -2.74 -5.06
CA PHE A 47 18.62 -1.52 -5.80
C PHE A 47 18.89 -0.30 -4.93
N LYS A 48 19.88 0.48 -5.30
CA LYS A 48 20.14 1.78 -4.67
C LYS A 48 19.19 2.82 -5.26
N VAL A 49 18.23 3.27 -4.46
CA VAL A 49 17.27 4.29 -4.89
C VAL A 49 18.02 5.59 -5.23
N PRO A 50 17.88 6.11 -6.47
CA PRO A 50 18.60 7.32 -6.88
C PRO A 50 18.16 8.55 -6.08
N GLU A 51 19.09 9.47 -5.84
CA GLU A 51 18.79 10.78 -5.25
C GLU A 51 17.81 11.62 -6.09
N THR A 52 17.69 11.30 -7.38
CA THR A 52 16.77 11.95 -8.32
C THR A 52 15.35 11.39 -8.28
N MET A 53 15.11 10.26 -7.57
CA MET A 53 13.78 9.66 -7.44
C MET A 53 12.79 10.67 -6.90
N LYS A 54 11.61 10.76 -7.53
CA LYS A 54 10.50 11.60 -7.09
C LYS A 54 9.43 10.76 -6.41
N TYR A 55 8.80 11.35 -5.41
CA TYR A 55 7.80 10.68 -4.59
C TYR A 55 6.50 11.48 -4.60
N PHE A 56 5.42 10.80 -4.97
CA PHE A 56 4.07 11.36 -4.97
C PHE A 56 3.25 10.61 -3.94
N CYS A 57 2.84 11.30 -2.89
CA CYS A 57 2.11 10.70 -1.77
C CYS A 57 0.66 11.15 -1.78
N THR A 58 -0.26 10.28 -1.40
CA THR A 58 -1.69 10.61 -1.40
C THR A 58 -2.01 11.70 -0.38
N THR A 59 -1.29 11.73 0.75
CA THR A 59 -1.50 12.70 1.83
C THR A 59 -0.18 13.21 2.38
N GLU A 60 -0.24 14.34 3.11
CA GLU A 60 0.92 14.90 3.81
C GLU A 60 1.50 13.93 4.85
N LEU A 61 0.64 13.24 5.60
CA LEU A 61 1.10 12.27 6.60
C LEU A 61 1.93 11.13 6.00
N VAL A 62 1.56 10.66 4.82
CA VAL A 62 2.34 9.66 4.07
C VAL A 62 3.66 10.25 3.61
N ALA A 63 3.65 11.48 3.07
CA ALA A 63 4.86 12.16 2.62
C ALA A 63 5.86 12.40 3.77
N MET A 64 5.38 12.83 4.93
CA MET A 64 6.21 13.05 6.12
C MET A 64 6.87 11.75 6.61
N TYR A 65 6.20 10.61 6.44
CA TYR A 65 6.77 9.31 6.82
C TYR A 65 8.00 8.91 6.01
N LEU A 66 8.19 9.45 4.81
CA LEU A 66 9.40 9.23 4.00
C LEU A 66 10.69 9.62 4.73
N GLN A 67 10.62 10.51 5.71
CA GLN A 67 11.79 10.92 6.52
C GLN A 67 12.44 9.76 7.28
N LYS A 68 11.71 8.68 7.50
CA LYS A 68 12.26 7.46 8.11
C LYS A 68 13.32 6.79 7.22
N HIS A 69 13.22 6.98 5.91
CA HIS A 69 14.07 6.30 4.94
C HIS A 69 15.00 7.22 4.15
N ILE A 70 14.60 8.49 3.95
CA ILE A 70 15.34 9.46 3.13
C ILE A 70 15.34 10.84 3.76
N VAL A 71 16.29 11.68 3.33
CA VAL A 71 16.26 13.10 3.67
C VAL A 71 15.11 13.77 2.95
N TYR A 72 14.21 14.43 3.71
CA TYR A 72 13.06 15.13 3.14
C TYR A 72 13.51 16.35 2.33
N ARG A 73 13.10 16.38 1.06
CA ARG A 73 13.38 17.50 0.15
C ARG A 73 12.12 17.88 -0.62
N LYS A 74 11.60 19.09 -0.41
CA LYS A 74 10.39 19.61 -1.07
C LYS A 74 10.41 19.52 -2.60
N ARG A 75 11.58 19.58 -3.21
CA ARG A 75 11.72 19.52 -4.68
C ARG A 75 11.44 18.15 -5.29
N LYS A 76 11.42 17.10 -4.48
CA LYS A 76 11.22 15.71 -4.95
C LYS A 76 10.11 14.96 -4.22
N ILE A 77 9.49 15.54 -3.21
CA ILE A 77 8.43 14.93 -2.42
C ILE A 77 7.18 15.80 -2.54
N PHE A 78 6.12 15.23 -3.08
CA PHE A 78 4.85 15.89 -3.35
C PHE A 78 3.73 15.13 -2.66
N PHE A 79 2.70 15.83 -2.21
CA PHE A 79 1.54 15.20 -1.57
C PHE A 79 0.23 15.86 -1.99
N GLY A 80 -0.80 15.05 -2.11
CA GLY A 80 -2.16 15.48 -2.41
C GLY A 80 -3.06 15.53 -1.19
N ASP A 81 -4.35 15.58 -1.44
CA ASP A 81 -5.42 15.67 -0.44
C ASP A 81 -6.14 14.34 -0.18
N GLY A 82 -5.58 13.24 -0.63
CA GLY A 82 -6.14 11.89 -0.52
C GLY A 82 -6.89 11.43 -1.77
N ARG A 83 -7.24 12.34 -2.69
CA ARG A 83 -7.89 12.01 -3.95
C ARG A 83 -6.88 11.75 -5.06
N PRO A 84 -7.12 10.76 -5.95
CA PRO A 84 -6.21 10.45 -7.06
C PRO A 84 -5.97 11.64 -8.00
N GLU A 85 -6.97 12.45 -8.25
CA GLU A 85 -6.87 13.63 -9.11
C GLU A 85 -5.88 14.67 -8.57
N SER A 86 -5.73 14.75 -7.25
CA SER A 86 -4.76 15.65 -6.64
C SER A 86 -3.31 15.26 -6.95
N ILE A 87 -3.03 13.97 -7.08
CA ILE A 87 -1.72 13.47 -7.51
C ILE A 87 -1.44 13.88 -8.95
N VAL A 88 -2.40 13.69 -9.85
CA VAL A 88 -2.28 14.10 -11.26
C VAL A 88 -2.02 15.61 -11.39
N SER A 89 -2.71 16.42 -10.58
CA SER A 89 -2.49 17.86 -10.53
C SER A 89 -1.07 18.25 -10.12
N LEU A 90 -0.48 17.49 -9.17
CA LEU A 90 0.92 17.69 -8.74
C LEU A 90 1.94 17.32 -9.82
N VAL A 91 1.63 16.32 -10.63
CA VAL A 91 2.49 15.91 -11.74
C VAL A 91 2.66 17.07 -12.72
N GLY A 92 1.56 17.68 -13.16
CA GLY A 92 1.57 18.82 -14.07
C GLY A 92 2.45 18.62 -15.30
N PRO A 93 2.75 19.66 -16.06
CA PRO A 93 3.62 19.56 -17.24
C PRO A 93 5.06 19.18 -16.92
N LYS A 94 5.56 19.61 -15.75
CA LYS A 94 6.96 19.43 -15.34
C LYS A 94 7.36 17.97 -15.13
N HIS A 95 6.44 17.14 -14.66
CA HIS A 95 6.70 15.74 -14.32
C HIS A 95 5.97 14.75 -15.23
N LYS A 96 5.36 15.24 -16.31
CA LYS A 96 4.59 14.41 -17.26
C LYS A 96 5.44 13.33 -17.94
N GLY A 97 6.74 13.54 -18.10
CA GLY A 97 7.67 12.59 -18.70
C GLY A 97 8.25 11.56 -17.74
N GLU A 98 7.87 11.59 -16.46
CA GLU A 98 8.31 10.59 -15.49
C GLU A 98 7.67 9.22 -15.77
N LYS A 99 8.37 8.16 -15.36
CA LYS A 99 7.84 6.80 -15.34
C LYS A 99 7.43 6.44 -13.92
N PHE A 100 6.13 6.29 -13.71
CA PHE A 100 5.55 6.12 -12.38
C PHE A 100 5.39 4.65 -12.00
N LEU A 101 5.85 4.30 -10.81
CA LEU A 101 5.48 3.07 -10.12
C LEU A 101 4.39 3.40 -9.09
N ILE A 102 3.18 2.96 -9.33
CA ILE A 102 2.08 3.07 -8.36
C ILE A 102 2.14 1.86 -7.45
N THR A 103 2.48 2.07 -6.19
CA THR A 103 2.56 0.99 -5.20
C THR A 103 1.17 0.62 -4.70
N ALA A 104 0.91 -0.66 -4.53
CA ALA A 104 -0.38 -1.17 -4.11
C ALA A 104 -0.26 -2.33 -3.12
N SER A 105 -1.34 -2.58 -2.38
CA SER A 105 -1.52 -3.80 -1.59
C SER A 105 -2.19 -4.87 -2.45
N GLU A 106 -1.91 -6.13 -2.16
CA GLU A 106 -2.53 -7.27 -2.81
C GLU A 106 -4.06 -7.18 -2.70
N GLY A 107 -4.75 -7.33 -3.84
CA GLY A 107 -6.21 -7.26 -3.92
C GLY A 107 -6.81 -5.87 -3.71
N ALA A 108 -6.01 -4.80 -3.64
CA ALA A 108 -6.52 -3.44 -3.58
C ALA A 108 -7.14 -3.01 -4.92
N ASN A 109 -8.21 -2.22 -4.85
CA ASN A 109 -8.76 -1.58 -6.04
C ASN A 109 -7.98 -0.30 -6.35
N THR A 110 -7.29 -0.31 -7.49
CA THR A 110 -6.49 0.82 -7.98
C THR A 110 -7.14 1.58 -9.12
N ASP A 111 -8.39 1.28 -9.48
CA ASP A 111 -9.07 1.82 -10.67
C ASP A 111 -9.17 3.36 -10.65
N ALA A 112 -9.40 3.95 -9.49
CA ALA A 112 -9.51 5.40 -9.37
C ALA A 112 -8.20 6.11 -9.74
N ILE A 113 -7.07 5.64 -9.23
CA ILE A 113 -5.76 6.25 -9.51
C ILE A 113 -5.27 5.91 -10.92
N THR A 114 -5.44 4.67 -11.37
CA THR A 114 -5.04 4.28 -12.73
C THR A 114 -5.89 5.00 -13.77
N GLY A 115 -7.19 5.13 -13.54
CA GLY A 115 -8.08 5.90 -14.41
C GLY A 115 -7.71 7.38 -14.49
N ALA A 116 -7.30 7.99 -13.40
CA ALA A 116 -6.81 9.39 -13.39
C ALA A 116 -5.50 9.53 -14.18
N PHE A 117 -4.58 8.57 -14.04
CA PHE A 117 -3.30 8.55 -14.78
C PHE A 117 -3.51 8.31 -16.27
N ASP A 118 -4.43 7.41 -16.64
CA ASP A 118 -4.80 7.16 -18.03
C ASP A 118 -5.37 8.41 -18.72
N LYS A 119 -6.29 9.10 -18.05
CA LYS A 119 -6.87 10.37 -18.55
C LYS A 119 -5.81 11.45 -18.75
N ALA A 120 -4.79 11.47 -17.91
CA ALA A 120 -3.68 12.43 -18.00
C ALA A 120 -2.60 12.00 -19.00
N GLY A 121 -2.67 10.79 -19.56
CA GLY A 121 -1.66 10.27 -20.50
C GLY A 121 -0.31 10.02 -19.86
N LEU A 122 -0.28 9.64 -18.58
CA LEU A 122 0.94 9.36 -17.81
C LEU A 122 1.41 7.92 -18.01
N ASP A 123 2.72 7.72 -18.08
CA ASP A 123 3.34 6.39 -18.15
C ASP A 123 3.48 5.80 -16.74
N TYR A 124 2.80 4.71 -16.46
CA TYR A 124 2.82 4.08 -15.14
C TYR A 124 2.71 2.56 -15.20
N LYS A 125 3.10 1.94 -14.11
CA LYS A 125 2.83 0.53 -13.80
C LYS A 125 2.35 0.42 -12.35
N VAL A 126 1.42 -0.49 -12.08
CA VAL A 126 1.02 -0.83 -10.71
C VAL A 126 1.87 -1.97 -10.21
N GLY A 127 2.56 -1.75 -9.09
CA GLY A 127 3.36 -2.75 -8.39
C GLY A 127 2.74 -3.12 -7.05
N VAL A 128 2.31 -4.37 -6.92
CA VAL A 128 1.88 -4.92 -5.63
C VAL A 128 3.12 -5.22 -4.80
N ILE A 129 3.26 -4.56 -3.66
CA ILE A 129 4.43 -4.68 -2.78
C ILE A 129 4.09 -5.01 -1.34
N VAL A 130 2.80 -5.01 -1.01
CA VAL A 130 2.27 -5.25 0.34
C VAL A 130 1.18 -6.30 0.26
N LYS A 131 1.12 -7.17 1.25
CA LYS A 131 0.05 -8.16 1.43
C LYS A 131 -0.55 -8.10 2.82
N SER A 132 -1.81 -8.55 2.94
CA SER A 132 -2.46 -8.77 4.22
C SER A 132 -2.36 -10.25 4.58
N VAL A 133 -1.77 -10.55 5.74
CA VAL A 133 -1.58 -11.92 6.23
C VAL A 133 -2.56 -12.16 7.37
N PRO A 134 -3.52 -13.10 7.21
CA PRO A 134 -4.42 -13.48 8.29
C PRO A 134 -3.63 -13.97 9.50
N GLN A 135 -4.10 -13.62 10.69
CA GLN A 135 -3.51 -14.12 11.93
C GLN A 135 -4.28 -15.33 12.42
N ASP A 136 -3.58 -16.25 13.05
CA ASP A 136 -4.22 -17.35 13.77
C ASP A 136 -5.00 -16.79 14.96
N LEU A 137 -6.31 -16.97 14.94
CA LEU A 137 -7.24 -16.54 15.98
C LEU A 137 -7.73 -17.72 16.84
N SER A 138 -7.28 -18.94 16.56
CA SER A 138 -7.78 -20.19 17.16
C SER A 138 -7.71 -20.23 18.70
N PHE A 139 -6.86 -19.40 19.30
CA PHE A 139 -6.75 -19.28 20.77
C PHE A 139 -7.72 -18.23 21.35
N ILE A 140 -8.51 -17.52 20.53
CA ILE A 140 -9.49 -16.52 21.00
C ILE A 140 -10.81 -17.24 21.28
N ASP A 141 -11.24 -17.22 22.53
CA ASP A 141 -12.60 -17.65 22.89
C ASP A 141 -13.57 -16.46 22.70
N PHE A 142 -14.28 -16.45 21.58
CA PHE A 142 -15.24 -15.39 21.26
C PHE A 142 -16.43 -15.34 22.21
N SER A 143 -16.69 -16.41 22.98
CA SER A 143 -17.77 -16.41 23.98
C SER A 143 -17.50 -15.46 25.17
N THR A 144 -16.24 -15.06 25.34
CA THR A 144 -15.81 -14.13 26.41
C THR A 144 -15.94 -12.65 26.01
N TYR A 145 -16.33 -12.36 24.76
CA TYR A 145 -16.47 -11.01 24.25
C TYR A 145 -17.93 -10.68 23.95
N ASP A 146 -18.29 -9.41 24.16
CA ASP A 146 -19.63 -8.90 23.84
C ASP A 146 -19.70 -8.31 22.43
N ILE A 147 -18.59 -7.76 21.93
CA ILE A 147 -18.51 -7.04 20.66
C ILE A 147 -17.27 -7.45 19.88
N ALA A 148 -17.44 -7.73 18.59
CA ALA A 148 -16.36 -7.83 17.62
C ALA A 148 -16.47 -6.71 16.58
N VAL A 149 -15.38 -6.02 16.30
CA VAL A 149 -15.32 -4.96 15.29
C VAL A 149 -14.53 -5.48 14.10
N LEU A 150 -15.15 -5.48 12.92
CA LEU A 150 -14.58 -5.90 11.65
C LEU A 150 -14.49 -4.68 10.75
N TYR A 151 -13.27 -4.22 10.47
CA TYR A 151 -13.06 -2.99 9.69
C TYR A 151 -13.09 -3.20 8.17
N ASN A 152 -12.87 -4.43 7.73
CA ASN A 152 -12.78 -4.73 6.30
C ASN A 152 -12.92 -6.25 6.03
N ARG A 153 -12.92 -6.59 4.72
CA ARG A 153 -13.05 -7.98 4.26
C ARG A 153 -11.95 -8.92 4.75
N PHE A 154 -10.75 -8.41 5.07
CA PHE A 154 -9.65 -9.25 5.54
C PHE A 154 -9.87 -9.72 6.97
N ASP A 155 -10.51 -8.88 7.81
CA ASP A 155 -10.92 -9.31 9.16
C ASP A 155 -11.90 -10.46 9.08
N VAL A 156 -12.91 -10.35 8.21
CA VAL A 156 -13.89 -11.42 7.97
C VAL A 156 -13.20 -12.69 7.48
N LYS A 157 -12.30 -12.57 6.52
CA LYS A 157 -11.54 -13.71 5.99
C LYS A 157 -10.73 -14.39 7.09
N SER A 158 -9.98 -13.65 7.89
CA SER A 158 -9.17 -14.19 9.00
C SER A 158 -10.03 -14.90 10.04
N LEU A 159 -11.22 -14.34 10.34
CA LEU A 159 -12.15 -14.97 11.26
C LEU A 159 -12.60 -16.36 10.77
N PHE A 160 -13.02 -16.46 9.51
CA PHE A 160 -13.51 -17.74 8.96
C PHE A 160 -12.40 -18.71 8.61
N GLU A 161 -11.16 -18.27 8.37
CA GLU A 161 -10.01 -19.16 8.24
C GLU A 161 -9.66 -19.83 9.59
N SER A 162 -9.77 -19.09 10.69
CA SER A 162 -9.53 -19.64 12.04
C SER A 162 -10.72 -20.41 12.61
N TYR A 163 -11.93 -20.00 12.23
CA TYR A 163 -13.19 -20.58 12.71
C TYR A 163 -14.18 -20.78 11.54
N PRO A 164 -14.01 -21.86 10.74
CA PRO A 164 -14.89 -22.13 9.60
C PRO A 164 -16.37 -22.25 9.98
N GLU A 165 -16.66 -22.78 11.17
CA GLU A 165 -18.02 -22.99 11.72
C GLU A 165 -18.47 -21.84 12.63
N PHE A 166 -17.84 -20.65 12.51
CA PHE A 166 -18.18 -19.52 13.37
C PHE A 166 -19.66 -19.16 13.29
N LYS A 167 -20.29 -19.04 14.45
CA LYS A 167 -21.67 -18.55 14.61
C LYS A 167 -21.65 -17.35 15.53
N GLN A 168 -22.29 -16.28 15.11
CA GLN A 168 -22.31 -15.02 15.85
C GLN A 168 -22.82 -15.16 17.29
N GLY A 169 -23.88 -16.00 17.52
CA GLY A 169 -24.47 -16.19 18.83
C GLY A 169 -24.93 -14.87 19.46
N LYS A 170 -24.46 -14.59 20.67
CA LYS A 170 -24.73 -13.34 21.41
C LYS A 170 -23.78 -12.19 21.08
N LEU A 171 -22.68 -12.48 20.34
CA LEU A 171 -21.67 -11.51 19.99
C LEU A 171 -22.23 -10.44 19.04
N LYS A 172 -22.06 -9.17 19.38
CA LYS A 172 -22.41 -8.07 18.47
C LYS A 172 -21.27 -7.85 17.49
N ILE A 173 -21.57 -7.87 16.20
CA ILE A 173 -20.61 -7.55 15.15
C ILE A 173 -20.87 -6.13 14.67
N VAL A 174 -19.82 -5.33 14.64
CA VAL A 174 -19.79 -3.96 14.10
C VAL A 174 -18.84 -3.95 12.91
N ALA A 175 -19.30 -3.41 11.76
CA ALA A 175 -18.54 -3.30 10.52
C ALA A 175 -18.51 -1.85 10.03
#